data_354ce09c766ff66ff6ea26761e0ccdea
#
_entry.id   354ce09c766ff66ff6ea26761e0ccdea
#
_cell.length_a   1.000
_cell.length_b   1.000
_cell.length_c   1.000
_cell.angle_alpha   90.00
_cell.angle_beta   90.00
_cell.angle_gamma   90.00
#
_symmetry.space_group_name_H-M   'P 1'
#
loop_
_entity.id
_entity.type
_entity.pdbx_description
1 polymer ?
#
loop_
_entity_poly.entity_id
_entity_poly.type
_entity_poly.pdbx_seq_one_letter_code
_entity_poly.pdbx_strand_id
1 'polypeptide(L)'
;VTWYLSVQAPGEPADLGELDDQGRIVYEFNILVQKRGGGVFLDELVQVLEDAGVGDRRVDIFTSSLAGIPDGDGPFLTIRETPGIGPTGTLQDPVAYRGPGAQILVRATSKPAASAMAQQAFVALLAVANRDVVAA
;
A
#
# COMPACT_ATOMS: atom_id res chain seq x y z
N VAL A 1 15.57 -7.53 -7.82
CA VAL A 1 15.35 -6.09 -8.00
C VAL A 1 14.16 -5.87 -8.90
N THR A 2 13.28 -5.00 -8.50
CA THR A 2 12.08 -4.64 -9.25
C THR A 2 12.14 -3.16 -9.61
N TRP A 3 11.96 -2.86 -10.89
CA TRP A 3 11.87 -1.49 -11.37
C TRP A 3 10.40 -1.04 -11.35
N TYR A 4 10.12 0.02 -10.62
CA TYR A 4 8.82 0.65 -10.59
C TYR A 4 8.81 1.82 -11.57
N LEU A 5 7.96 1.75 -12.59
CA LEU A 5 7.75 2.85 -13.51
C LEU A 5 6.88 3.93 -12.87
N SER A 6 5.78 3.52 -12.27
CA SER A 6 4.84 4.45 -11.63
C SER A 6 3.97 3.75 -10.59
N VAL A 7 3.47 4.56 -9.66
CA VAL A 7 2.38 4.20 -8.75
C VAL A 7 1.31 5.27 -8.91
N GLN A 8 0.09 4.85 -9.19
CA GLN A 8 -1.04 5.76 -9.39
C GLN A 8 -2.18 5.38 -8.46
N ALA A 9 -2.96 6.36 -8.05
CA ALA A 9 -4.15 6.15 -7.25
C ALA A 9 -5.36 6.80 -7.94
N PRO A 10 -6.50 6.07 -8.07
CA PRO A 10 -7.70 6.64 -8.65
C PRO A 10 -8.36 7.70 -7.77
N GLY A 11 -8.02 7.73 -6.48
CA GLY A 11 -8.57 8.70 -5.54
C GLY A 11 -7.67 8.86 -4.33
N GLU A 12 -7.94 9.89 -3.55
CA GLU A 12 -7.24 10.16 -2.29
C GLU A 12 -7.74 9.24 -1.16
N PRO A 13 -6.97 9.13 -0.05
CA PRO A 13 -7.43 8.42 1.13
C PRO A 13 -8.77 8.95 1.63
N ALA A 14 -9.69 8.05 1.90
CA ALA A 14 -11.03 8.39 2.33
C ALA A 14 -11.42 7.59 3.57
N ASP A 15 -12.17 8.24 4.46
CA ASP A 15 -12.81 7.59 5.60
C ASP A 15 -13.90 6.65 5.07
N LEU A 16 -13.83 5.38 5.44
CA LEU A 16 -14.84 4.40 5.05
C LEU A 16 -16.19 4.64 5.75
N GLY A 17 -16.22 5.48 6.78
CA GLY A 17 -17.43 5.71 7.55
C GLY A 17 -17.85 4.53 8.42
N GLU A 18 -17.08 3.45 8.41
CA GLU A 18 -17.32 2.26 9.20
C GLU A 18 -16.46 2.29 10.45
N LEU A 19 -17.07 1.97 11.59
CA LEU A 19 -16.37 1.73 12.83
C LEU A 19 -16.43 0.24 13.08
N ASP A 20 -15.33 -0.33 13.57
CA ASP A 20 -15.34 -1.71 14.05
C ASP A 20 -16.06 -1.79 15.41
N ASP A 21 -16.14 -3.00 15.99
CA ASP A 21 -16.83 -3.23 17.27
C ASP A 21 -16.28 -2.38 18.43
N GLN A 22 -15.07 -1.85 18.27
CA GLN A 22 -14.40 -1.02 19.28
C GLN A 22 -14.39 0.47 18.92
N GLY A 23 -15.14 0.88 17.91
CA GLY A 23 -15.24 2.28 17.50
C GLY A 23 -14.02 2.82 16.77
N ARG A 24 -13.18 1.94 16.20
CA ARG A 24 -12.00 2.36 15.46
C ARG A 24 -12.36 2.81 14.06
N ILE A 25 -11.63 3.79 13.58
CA ILE A 25 -11.86 4.45 12.29
C ILE A 25 -10.93 3.84 11.25
N VAL A 26 -11.46 3.60 10.06
CA VAL A 26 -10.71 3.03 8.94
C VAL A 26 -10.69 4.01 7.77
N TYR A 27 -9.49 4.30 7.29
CA TYR A 27 -9.25 5.01 6.02
C TYR A 27 -8.76 4.02 4.98
N GLU A 28 -9.12 4.27 3.72
CA GLU A 28 -8.64 3.45 2.62
C GLU A 28 -8.21 4.27 1.42
N PHE A 29 -7.31 3.71 0.64
CA PHE A 29 -7.09 4.12 -0.74
C PHE A 29 -6.57 2.93 -1.56
N ASN A 30 -6.72 3.02 -2.87
CA ASN A 30 -6.27 1.99 -3.79
C ASN A 30 -5.15 2.53 -4.66
N ILE A 31 -4.24 1.65 -5.06
CA ILE A 31 -3.17 2.00 -6.00
C ILE A 31 -3.10 1.02 -7.15
N LEU A 32 -2.62 1.51 -8.28
CA LEU A 32 -2.22 0.72 -9.44
C LEU A 32 -0.75 0.98 -9.69
N VAL A 33 0.01 -0.08 -9.86
CA VAL A 33 1.45 -0.02 -10.04
C VAL A 33 1.81 -0.51 -11.43
N GLN A 34 2.78 0.15 -12.07
CA GLN A 34 3.45 -0.37 -13.25
C GLN A 34 4.87 -0.72 -12.85
N LYS A 35 5.21 -2.01 -12.94
CA LYS A 35 6.52 -2.50 -12.52
C LYS A 35 7.07 -3.56 -13.46
N ARG A 36 8.39 -3.75 -13.39
CA ARG A 36 9.14 -4.77 -14.13
C ARG A 36 10.10 -5.46 -13.16
N GLY A 37 10.13 -6.78 -13.20
CA GLY A 37 11.00 -7.58 -12.34
C GLY A 37 10.21 -8.53 -11.44
N GLY A 38 10.91 -9.35 -10.66
CA GLY A 38 10.38 -10.53 -10.01
C GLY A 38 10.28 -10.50 -8.48
N GLY A 39 10.25 -9.35 -7.84
CA GLY A 39 10.10 -9.28 -6.39
C GLY A 39 8.68 -9.58 -5.91
N VAL A 40 8.54 -9.84 -4.61
CA VAL A 40 7.23 -10.01 -3.97
C VAL A 40 6.58 -8.65 -3.78
N PHE A 41 5.47 -8.43 -4.46
CA PHE A 41 4.84 -7.12 -4.57
C PHE A 41 4.51 -6.48 -3.22
N LEU A 42 3.83 -7.22 -2.33
CA LEU A 42 3.46 -6.67 -1.03
C LEU A 42 4.68 -6.32 -0.17
N ASP A 43 5.72 -7.15 -0.21
CA ASP A 43 6.97 -6.89 0.51
C ASP A 43 7.67 -5.65 -0.01
N GLU A 44 7.61 -5.41 -1.31
CA GLU A 44 8.17 -4.20 -1.92
C GLU A 44 7.44 -2.95 -1.46
N LEU A 45 6.11 -3.00 -1.38
CA LEU A 45 5.32 -1.87 -0.87
C LEU A 45 5.61 -1.60 0.61
N VAL A 46 5.74 -2.65 1.42
CA VAL A 46 6.13 -2.49 2.82
C VAL A 46 7.49 -1.81 2.93
N GLN A 47 8.45 -2.21 2.09
CA GLN A 47 9.78 -1.60 2.11
C GLN A 47 9.75 -0.11 1.76
N VAL A 48 8.93 0.28 0.79
CA VAL A 48 8.74 1.70 0.44
C VAL A 48 8.22 2.47 1.63
N LEU A 49 7.24 1.92 2.35
CA LEU A 49 6.66 2.58 3.51
C LEU A 49 7.62 2.66 4.70
N GLU A 50 8.40 1.60 4.95
CA GLU A 50 9.43 1.63 5.99
C GLU A 50 10.51 2.66 5.68
N ASP A 51 11.00 2.71 4.45
CA ASP A 51 12.03 3.67 4.02
C ASP A 51 11.54 5.12 4.13
N ALA A 52 10.25 5.35 3.96
CA ALA A 52 9.62 6.66 4.08
C ALA A 52 9.29 7.03 5.54
N GLY A 53 9.51 6.13 6.49
CA GLY A 53 9.23 6.39 7.90
C GLY A 53 7.76 6.33 8.28
N VAL A 54 6.92 5.67 7.47
CA VAL A 54 5.49 5.54 7.77
C VAL A 54 5.25 4.62 8.96
N GLY A 55 6.06 3.58 9.10
CA GLY A 55 5.98 2.63 10.19
C GLY A 55 6.94 1.47 9.98
N ASP A 56 6.87 0.48 10.86
CA ASP A 56 7.70 -0.71 10.82
C ASP A 56 6.87 -1.97 10.55
N ARG A 57 7.43 -2.87 9.76
CA ARG A 57 6.80 -4.14 9.43
C ARG A 57 6.49 -4.94 10.70
N ARG A 58 5.29 -5.49 10.78
CA ARG A 58 4.78 -6.30 11.90
C ARG A 58 4.59 -5.53 13.21
N VAL A 59 4.88 -4.26 13.22
CA VAL A 59 4.61 -3.36 14.35
C VAL A 59 3.44 -2.46 13.99
N ASP A 60 3.56 -1.73 12.87
CA ASP A 60 2.56 -0.79 12.38
C ASP A 60 2.02 -1.19 11.01
N ILE A 61 2.82 -1.94 10.22
CA ILE A 61 2.52 -2.28 8.83
C ILE A 61 2.35 -3.79 8.69
N PHE A 62 1.22 -4.20 8.13
CA PHE A 62 0.84 -5.61 7.97
C PHE A 62 0.43 -5.88 6.53
N THR A 63 0.51 -7.14 6.13
CA THR A 63 0.05 -7.62 4.83
C THR A 63 -1.09 -8.64 4.97
N SER A 64 -1.83 -8.53 6.06
CA SER A 64 -2.97 -9.39 6.38
C SER A 64 -4.27 -8.61 6.29
N SER A 65 -5.40 -9.30 6.49
CA SER A 65 -6.70 -8.65 6.61
C SER A 65 -6.76 -7.80 7.89
N LEU A 66 -7.74 -6.90 7.98
CA LEU A 66 -7.95 -6.11 9.19
C LEU A 66 -8.15 -6.98 10.44
N ALA A 67 -8.76 -8.16 10.29
CA ALA A 67 -8.95 -9.10 11.40
C ALA A 67 -7.63 -9.68 11.94
N GLY A 68 -6.57 -9.69 11.13
CA GLY A 68 -5.24 -10.18 11.52
C GLY A 68 -4.34 -9.12 12.16
N ILE A 69 -4.82 -7.89 12.30
CA ILE A 69 -4.09 -6.81 12.94
C ILE A 69 -4.28 -6.91 14.46
N PRO A 70 -3.24 -6.68 15.27
CA PRO A 70 -3.38 -6.70 16.72
C PRO A 70 -4.44 -5.72 17.22
N ASP A 71 -5.11 -6.08 18.30
CA ASP A 71 -5.94 -5.11 19.02
C ASP A 71 -5.06 -4.03 19.64
N GLY A 72 -5.56 -2.81 19.63
CA GLY A 72 -4.84 -1.67 20.16
C GLY A 72 -5.26 -0.40 19.47
N ASP A 73 -4.69 0.69 19.94
CA ASP A 73 -5.09 2.02 19.49
C ASP A 73 -4.58 2.34 18.08
N GLY A 74 -3.49 1.73 17.68
CA GLY A 74 -2.90 2.01 16.40
C GLY A 74 -2.16 3.35 16.39
N PRO A 75 -2.01 3.99 15.21
CA PRO A 75 -2.56 3.54 13.93
C PRO A 75 -1.85 2.30 13.38
N PHE A 76 -2.61 1.46 12.71
CA PHE A 76 -2.09 0.29 12.00
C PHE A 76 -2.46 0.38 10.53
N LEU A 77 -1.54 -0.06 9.66
CA LEU A 77 -1.74 -0.09 8.23
C LEU A 77 -1.65 -1.52 7.72
N THR A 78 -2.57 -1.92 6.86
CA THR A 78 -2.49 -3.19 6.16
C THR A 78 -2.57 -2.98 4.66
N ILE A 79 -1.86 -3.83 3.91
CA ILE A 79 -1.83 -3.82 2.47
C ILE A 79 -2.33 -5.17 1.98
N ARG A 80 -3.23 -5.16 1.01
CA ARG A 80 -3.65 -6.39 0.34
C ARG A 80 -3.67 -6.20 -1.17
N GLU A 81 -3.37 -7.26 -1.90
CA GLU A 81 -3.45 -7.23 -3.35
C GLU A 81 -4.91 -7.16 -3.79
N THR A 82 -5.12 -6.41 -4.86
CA THR A 82 -6.39 -6.34 -5.58
C THR A 82 -6.15 -6.72 -7.03
N PRO A 83 -7.20 -7.06 -7.79
CA PRO A 83 -7.06 -7.21 -9.23
C PRO A 83 -6.49 -5.92 -9.82
N GLY A 84 -5.39 -6.06 -10.54
CA GLY A 84 -4.77 -4.93 -11.23
C GLY A 84 -5.16 -4.89 -12.69
N ILE A 85 -4.31 -4.24 -13.48
CA ILE A 85 -4.42 -4.21 -14.93
C ILE A 85 -3.51 -5.30 -15.50
N GLY A 86 -3.91 -5.91 -16.59
CA GLY A 86 -3.11 -6.91 -17.28
C GLY A 86 -1.75 -6.36 -17.72
N PRO A 87 -0.78 -7.25 -17.99
CA PRO A 87 0.58 -6.81 -18.33
C PRO A 87 0.59 -5.99 -19.61
N THR A 88 1.49 -4.98 -19.63
CA THR A 88 1.76 -4.17 -20.82
C THR A 88 3.07 -4.65 -21.41
N GLY A 89 3.03 -5.01 -22.69
CA GLY A 89 4.19 -5.56 -23.38
C GLY A 89 4.87 -4.58 -24.32
N THR A 90 6.02 -5.00 -24.80
CA THR A 90 6.73 -4.43 -25.92
C THR A 90 6.72 -5.43 -27.07
N LEU A 91 7.20 -5.05 -28.25
CA LEU A 91 7.34 -5.97 -29.38
C LEU A 91 8.24 -7.17 -29.07
N GLN A 92 9.19 -7.00 -28.16
CA GLN A 92 10.18 -8.02 -27.80
C GLN A 92 9.79 -8.81 -26.55
N ASP A 93 8.98 -8.22 -25.67
CA ASP A 93 8.54 -8.84 -24.43
C ASP A 93 7.08 -8.49 -24.15
N PRO A 94 6.14 -9.42 -24.37
CA PRO A 94 4.72 -9.15 -24.17
C PRO A 94 4.30 -8.94 -22.72
N VAL A 95 5.18 -9.23 -21.75
CA VAL A 95 4.94 -9.06 -20.31
C VAL A 95 5.98 -8.15 -19.65
N ALA A 96 6.52 -7.18 -20.40
CA ALA A 96 7.59 -6.30 -19.93
C ALA A 96 7.20 -5.56 -18.65
N TYR A 97 5.97 -5.08 -18.57
CA TYR A 97 5.46 -4.39 -17.40
C TYR A 97 4.21 -5.10 -16.87
N ARG A 98 4.14 -5.26 -15.56
CA ARG A 98 2.99 -5.77 -14.86
C ARG A 98 2.24 -4.62 -14.20
N GLY A 99 0.92 -4.79 -14.04
CA GLY A 99 0.05 -3.77 -13.46
C GLY A 99 -0.67 -4.24 -12.21
N PRO A 100 0.04 -4.68 -11.16
CA PRO A 100 -0.63 -5.11 -9.94
C PRO A 100 -1.34 -3.96 -9.24
N GLY A 101 -2.39 -4.30 -8.52
CA GLY A 101 -3.12 -3.36 -7.69
C GLY A 101 -3.02 -3.72 -6.22
N ALA A 102 -3.19 -2.74 -5.36
CA ALA A 102 -3.24 -2.96 -3.92
C ALA A 102 -4.24 -2.01 -3.27
N GLN A 103 -4.84 -2.48 -2.19
CA GLN A 103 -5.66 -1.67 -1.30
C GLN A 103 -4.90 -1.44 -0.01
N ILE A 104 -4.83 -0.20 0.41
CA ILE A 104 -4.21 0.20 1.66
C ILE A 104 -5.31 0.62 2.63
N LEU A 105 -5.31 0.00 3.81
CA LEU A 105 -6.27 0.27 4.87
C LEU A 105 -5.50 0.73 6.10
N VAL A 106 -5.96 1.82 6.72
CA VAL A 106 -5.38 2.35 7.96
C VAL A 106 -6.47 2.41 9.03
N ARG A 107 -6.20 1.81 10.19
CA ARG A 107 -7.12 1.75 11.30
C ARG A 107 -6.52 2.41 12.53
N ALA A 108 -7.29 3.27 13.20
CA ALA A 108 -6.88 3.93 14.43
C ALA A 108 -8.10 4.25 15.30
N THR A 109 -7.85 4.58 16.57
CA THR A 109 -8.90 4.99 17.50
C THR A 109 -9.33 6.43 17.29
N SER A 110 -8.51 7.25 16.62
CA SER A 110 -8.86 8.64 16.33
C SER A 110 -8.78 8.93 14.84
N LYS A 111 -9.68 9.77 14.36
CA LYS A 111 -9.70 10.22 12.97
C LYS A 111 -8.41 10.94 12.56
N PRO A 112 -7.86 11.87 13.36
CA PRO A 112 -6.60 12.52 13.02
C PRO A 112 -5.44 11.54 12.85
N ALA A 113 -5.32 10.54 13.71
CA ALA A 113 -4.24 9.55 13.63
C ALA A 113 -4.38 8.67 12.37
N ALA A 114 -5.60 8.19 12.08
CA ALA A 114 -5.85 7.39 10.89
C ALA A 114 -5.61 8.20 9.61
N SER A 115 -6.10 9.42 9.54
CA SER A 115 -5.93 10.31 8.40
C SER A 115 -4.46 10.65 8.17
N ALA A 116 -3.70 10.95 9.22
CA ALA A 116 -2.28 11.29 9.11
C ALA A 116 -1.46 10.14 8.53
N MET A 117 -1.65 8.93 9.05
CA MET A 117 -0.92 7.76 8.54
C MET A 117 -1.33 7.42 7.11
N ALA A 118 -2.62 7.49 6.79
CA ALA A 118 -3.11 7.25 5.43
C ALA A 118 -2.50 8.25 4.44
N GLN A 119 -2.44 9.52 4.80
CA GLN A 119 -1.86 10.55 3.96
C GLN A 119 -0.35 10.37 3.78
N GLN A 120 0.37 10.01 4.83
CA GLN A 120 1.81 9.71 4.74
C GLN A 120 2.07 8.53 3.80
N ALA A 121 1.30 7.46 3.93
CA ALA A 121 1.43 6.29 3.06
C ALA A 121 1.10 6.65 1.60
N PHE A 122 0.05 7.43 1.38
CA PHE A 122 -0.36 7.90 0.06
C PHE A 122 0.75 8.67 -0.63
N VAL A 123 1.32 9.66 0.03
CA VAL A 123 2.42 10.47 -0.52
C VAL A 123 3.66 9.60 -0.78
N ALA A 124 4.01 8.73 0.15
CA ALA A 124 5.18 7.86 0.02
C ALA A 124 5.07 6.91 -1.19
N LEU A 125 3.91 6.30 -1.37
CA LEU A 125 3.69 5.37 -2.48
C LEU A 125 3.61 6.08 -3.83
N LEU A 126 2.92 7.21 -3.91
CA LEU A 126 2.82 7.96 -5.17
C LEU A 126 4.13 8.63 -5.58
N ALA A 127 5.07 8.80 -4.65
CA ALA A 127 6.40 9.32 -4.96
C ALA A 127 7.30 8.30 -5.67
N VAL A 128 6.90 7.02 -5.71
CA VAL A 128 7.69 5.97 -6.36
C VAL A 128 7.50 6.07 -7.87
N ALA A 129 8.55 6.47 -8.56
CA ALA A 129 8.53 6.56 -10.02
C ALA A 129 9.96 6.38 -10.56
N ASN A 130 10.09 5.58 -11.62
CA ASN A 130 11.34 5.36 -12.33
C ASN A 130 12.50 4.99 -11.40
N ARG A 131 12.28 4.07 -10.49
CA ARG A 131 13.31 3.62 -9.56
C ARG A 131 13.22 2.14 -9.21
N ASP A 132 14.33 1.58 -8.76
CA ASP A 132 14.36 0.23 -8.20
C ASP A 132 13.73 0.22 -6.81
N VAL A 133 12.99 -0.84 -6.53
CA VAL A 133 12.49 -1.15 -5.20
C VAL A 133 13.01 -2.53 -4.82
N VAL A 134 13.70 -2.61 -3.69
CA VAL A 134 14.29 -3.84 -3.19
C VAL A 134 13.65 -4.16 -1.84
N ALA A 135 12.95 -5.27 -1.77
CA ALA A 135 12.38 -5.75 -0.52
C ALA A 135 13.48 -6.39 0.34
N ALA A 136 13.46 -6.07 1.61
CA ALA A 136 14.38 -6.64 2.56
C ALA A 136 13.95 -8.07 2.97
#